data_39acc6684ce517f5e0ce738a0e7dd1c5
#
_entry.id   39acc6684ce517f5e0ce738a0e7dd1c5
#
_cell.length_a   1.000
_cell.length_b   1.000
_cell.length_c   1.000
_cell.angle_alpha   90.00
_cell.angle_beta   90.00
_cell.angle_gamma   90.00
#
_symmetry.space_group_name_H-M   'P 1'
#
loop_
_entity.id
_entity.type
_entity.pdbx_description
1 polymer ?
#
loop_
_entity_poly.entity_id
_entity_poly.type
_entity_poly.pdbx_seq_one_letter_code
_entity_poly.pdbx_strand_id
1 'polypeptide(L)'
;LKEKSDLDKQIESVKQKYGVDPHREASIVPTLSSNIRASRTNLDKQKKLLESCKSAIADYTRQQQEVERDLNALGANNTGTVTQVAETEWKNISTFLEAVCKDVQEKARKELLKKIEERANEFYEKFTEHDKGYKGRVEIDEDYAITFDGGLNTSHEDRKKMSIINALLALNQEAIGTYYPFISDAPTSSFDPSTTHKYLMGIKDIFDQSIIMTKDVEIGSDKYKDLYNQDNVTHIFHLDSQIYSKDTKEPEIWEVSTIVKSLK
;
A
#
# COMPACT_ATOMS: atom_id res chain seq x y z
N LEU A 1 -31.13 22.48 -35.53
CA LEU A 1 -31.31 21.09 -35.95
C LEU A 1 -30.05 20.50 -36.61
N LYS A 2 -29.36 21.22 -37.49
CA LYS A 2 -28.10 20.78 -38.12
C LYS A 2 -26.96 20.62 -37.12
N GLU A 3 -26.76 21.61 -36.26
CA GLU A 3 -25.69 21.53 -35.22
C GLU A 3 -25.84 20.35 -34.27
N LYS A 4 -27.08 20.03 -33.86
CA LYS A 4 -27.33 18.87 -33.02
C LYS A 4 -26.98 17.57 -33.74
N SER A 5 -27.33 17.42 -35.00
CA SER A 5 -27.01 16.26 -35.84
C SER A 5 -25.49 16.07 -36.02
N ASP A 6 -24.75 17.18 -36.15
CA ASP A 6 -23.30 17.12 -36.29
C ASP A 6 -22.59 16.79 -34.95
N LEU A 7 -23.12 17.30 -33.84
CA LEU A 7 -22.64 16.89 -32.50
C LEU A 7 -22.91 15.42 -32.25
N ASP A 8 -24.10 14.89 -32.54
CA ASP A 8 -24.45 13.48 -32.37
C ASP A 8 -23.56 12.58 -33.22
N LYS A 9 -23.18 12.97 -34.43
CA LYS A 9 -22.22 12.25 -35.27
C LYS A 9 -20.79 12.29 -34.70
N GLN A 10 -20.36 13.40 -34.11
CA GLN A 10 -19.07 13.50 -33.46
C GLN A 10 -19.01 12.61 -32.21
N ILE A 11 -20.08 12.59 -31.39
CA ILE A 11 -20.20 11.72 -30.23
C ILE A 11 -20.14 10.25 -30.65
N GLU A 12 -20.86 9.86 -31.70
CA GLU A 12 -20.87 8.50 -32.20
C GLU A 12 -19.49 8.09 -32.78
N SER A 13 -18.81 9.00 -33.46
CA SER A 13 -17.43 8.79 -33.92
C SER A 13 -16.45 8.58 -32.78
N VAL A 14 -16.58 9.34 -31.68
CA VAL A 14 -15.77 9.18 -30.47
C VAL A 14 -16.08 7.87 -29.77
N LYS A 15 -17.35 7.47 -29.64
CA LYS A 15 -17.76 6.17 -29.12
C LYS A 15 -17.14 5.01 -29.90
N GLN A 16 -17.21 5.08 -31.24
CA GLN A 16 -16.64 4.06 -32.13
C GLN A 16 -15.11 3.98 -32.03
N LYS A 17 -14.45 5.14 -31.92
CA LYS A 17 -12.98 5.23 -31.91
C LYS A 17 -12.36 4.78 -30.58
N TYR A 18 -13.03 5.03 -29.46
CA TYR A 18 -12.48 4.83 -28.13
C TYR A 18 -13.25 3.80 -27.27
N GLY A 19 -14.36 3.25 -27.80
CA GLY A 19 -15.17 2.28 -27.07
C GLY A 19 -15.85 2.82 -25.79
N VAL A 20 -15.86 4.15 -25.63
CA VAL A 20 -16.29 4.83 -24.40
C VAL A 20 -17.56 5.61 -24.65
N ASP A 21 -18.52 5.52 -23.72
CA ASP A 21 -19.72 6.35 -23.74
C ASP A 21 -19.42 7.71 -23.08
N PRO A 22 -19.39 8.83 -23.86
CA PRO A 22 -19.10 10.15 -23.35
C PRO A 22 -20.02 10.62 -22.22
N HIS A 23 -21.27 10.10 -22.17
CA HIS A 23 -22.22 10.42 -21.10
C HIS A 23 -21.85 9.74 -19.78
N ARG A 24 -21.20 8.58 -19.84
CA ARG A 24 -20.72 7.86 -18.63
C ARG A 24 -19.45 8.53 -18.09
N GLU A 25 -18.55 8.97 -18.95
CA GLU A 25 -17.37 9.76 -18.54
C GLU A 25 -17.74 11.12 -17.97
N ALA A 26 -18.76 11.79 -18.54
CA ALA A 26 -19.23 13.08 -18.02
C ALA A 26 -19.69 13.01 -16.56
N SER A 27 -20.11 11.83 -16.07
CA SER A 27 -20.45 11.65 -14.65
C SER A 27 -19.24 11.36 -13.75
N ILE A 28 -18.17 10.79 -14.30
CA ILE A 28 -16.96 10.43 -13.56
C ILE A 28 -16.00 11.62 -13.44
N VAL A 29 -15.91 12.44 -14.48
CA VAL A 29 -15.01 13.62 -14.53
C VAL A 29 -15.23 14.60 -13.37
N PRO A 30 -16.46 14.99 -12.98
CA PRO A 30 -16.67 15.85 -11.82
C PRO A 30 -16.18 15.23 -10.52
N THR A 31 -16.40 13.94 -10.33
CA THR A 31 -15.97 13.20 -9.13
C THR A 31 -14.44 13.13 -9.05
N LEU A 32 -13.77 12.76 -10.15
CA LEU A 32 -12.31 12.78 -10.25
C LEU A 32 -11.74 14.17 -10.04
N SER A 33 -12.34 15.19 -10.64
CA SER A 33 -11.94 16.60 -10.47
C SER A 33 -12.08 17.05 -9.01
N SER A 34 -13.17 16.65 -8.34
CA SER A 34 -13.39 16.90 -6.92
C SER A 34 -12.32 16.22 -6.06
N ASN A 35 -12.03 14.93 -6.33
CA ASN A 35 -11.02 14.16 -5.61
C ASN A 35 -9.61 14.72 -5.82
N ILE A 36 -9.28 15.12 -7.03
CA ILE A 36 -7.99 15.78 -7.32
C ILE A 36 -7.90 17.13 -6.58
N ARG A 37 -8.99 17.89 -6.53
CA ARG A 37 -9.01 19.16 -5.78
C ARG A 37 -8.84 18.91 -4.28
N ALA A 38 -9.52 17.93 -3.71
CA ALA A 38 -9.39 17.54 -2.30
C ALA A 38 -7.97 17.07 -1.99
N SER A 39 -7.38 16.24 -2.83
CA SER A 39 -6.01 15.76 -2.68
C SER A 39 -4.98 16.90 -2.77
N ARG A 40 -5.16 17.84 -3.70
CA ARG A 40 -4.31 19.05 -3.78
C ARG A 40 -4.41 19.90 -2.52
N THR A 41 -5.64 20.13 -2.03
CA THR A 41 -5.85 20.89 -0.78
C THR A 41 -5.19 20.22 0.41
N ASN A 42 -5.25 18.88 0.50
CA ASN A 42 -4.60 18.13 1.55
C ASN A 42 -3.07 18.20 1.44
N LEU A 43 -2.54 18.08 0.24
CA LEU A 43 -1.10 18.24 -0.03
C LEU A 43 -0.61 19.63 0.38
N ASP A 44 -1.37 20.69 0.07
CA ASP A 44 -1.01 22.04 0.47
C ASP A 44 -1.05 22.25 1.99
N LYS A 45 -2.01 21.62 2.68
CA LYS A 45 -2.03 21.61 4.15
C LYS A 45 -0.80 20.91 4.73
N GLN A 46 -0.43 19.75 4.18
CA GLN A 46 0.75 19.00 4.63
C GLN A 46 2.05 19.77 4.35
N LYS A 47 2.15 20.43 3.22
CA LYS A 47 3.30 21.31 2.90
C LYS A 47 3.41 22.47 3.90
N LYS A 48 2.32 23.12 4.23
CA LYS A 48 2.31 24.20 5.23
C LYS A 48 2.72 23.68 6.61
N LEU A 49 2.24 22.52 7.01
CA LEU A 49 2.63 21.88 8.26
C LEU A 49 4.13 21.56 8.28
N LEU A 50 4.64 21.01 7.18
CA LEU A 50 6.07 20.71 7.03
C LEU A 50 6.93 21.97 7.15
N GLU A 51 6.54 23.07 6.51
CA GLU A 51 7.26 24.35 6.62
C GLU A 51 7.18 24.93 8.05
N SER A 52 6.04 24.79 8.71
CA SER A 52 5.92 25.17 10.13
C SER A 52 6.85 24.33 11.02
N CYS A 53 6.91 23.02 10.79
CA CYS A 53 7.85 22.15 11.54
C CYS A 53 9.31 22.51 11.28
N LYS A 54 9.68 22.78 10.02
CA LYS A 54 11.05 23.24 9.68
C LYS A 54 11.40 24.54 10.38
N SER A 55 10.47 25.51 10.39
CA SER A 55 10.67 26.78 11.11
C SER A 55 10.86 26.54 12.61
N ALA A 56 10.03 25.71 13.23
CA ALA A 56 10.18 25.37 14.64
C ALA A 56 11.52 24.69 14.94
N ILE A 57 11.96 23.77 14.12
CA ILE A 57 13.28 23.13 14.26
C ILE A 57 14.39 24.17 14.18
N ALA A 58 14.33 25.08 13.21
CA ALA A 58 15.34 26.15 13.08
C ALA A 58 15.38 27.07 14.32
N ASP A 59 14.20 27.41 14.87
CA ASP A 59 14.11 28.22 16.08
C ASP A 59 14.65 27.50 17.31
N TYR A 60 14.35 26.20 17.48
CA TYR A 60 14.93 25.41 18.56
C TYR A 60 16.43 25.23 18.43
N THR A 61 16.93 25.04 17.20
CA THR A 61 18.38 24.96 16.95
C THR A 61 19.07 26.26 17.32
N ARG A 62 18.46 27.43 17.01
CA ARG A 62 19.00 28.72 17.41
C ARG A 62 19.00 28.90 18.93
N GLN A 63 17.92 28.54 19.60
CA GLN A 63 17.83 28.59 21.08
C GLN A 63 18.88 27.67 21.72
N GLN A 64 19.07 26.48 21.19
CA GLN A 64 20.11 25.58 21.66
C GLN A 64 21.50 26.21 21.55
N GLN A 65 21.81 26.84 20.40
CA GLN A 65 23.10 27.52 20.20
C GLN A 65 23.28 28.75 21.14
N GLU A 66 22.20 29.45 21.44
CA GLU A 66 22.25 30.55 22.43
C GLU A 66 22.56 30.02 23.84
N VAL A 67 21.86 28.97 24.27
CA VAL A 67 22.10 28.33 25.57
C VAL A 67 23.50 27.75 25.65
N GLU A 68 24.04 27.14 24.58
CA GLU A 68 25.41 26.68 24.52
C GLU A 68 26.44 27.83 24.63
N ARG A 69 26.17 28.99 23.99
CA ARG A 69 27.02 30.19 24.12
C ARG A 69 26.99 30.74 25.54
N ASP A 70 25.80 30.80 26.15
CA ASP A 70 25.65 31.30 27.52
C ASP A 70 26.32 30.37 28.54
N LEU A 71 26.21 29.05 28.36
CA LEU A 71 26.89 28.05 29.13
C LEU A 71 28.43 28.18 28.99
N ASN A 72 28.92 28.37 27.77
CA ASN A 72 30.35 28.57 27.52
C ASN A 72 30.82 29.88 28.14
N ALA A 73 30.03 30.96 28.08
CA ALA A 73 30.35 32.24 28.69
C ALA A 73 30.35 32.14 30.23
N LEU A 74 29.45 31.41 30.84
CA LEU A 74 29.44 31.12 32.28
C LEU A 74 30.61 30.23 32.68
N GLY A 75 30.98 29.23 31.84
CA GLY A 75 32.13 28.37 32.06
C GLY A 75 33.44 29.11 31.97
N ALA A 76 33.56 30.12 31.10
CA ALA A 76 34.77 30.95 31.00
C ALA A 76 34.97 31.89 32.21
N ASN A 77 33.88 32.21 32.93
CA ASN A 77 33.93 33.12 34.08
C ASN A 77 34.03 32.41 35.46
N ASN A 78 33.82 31.11 35.52
CA ASN A 78 33.89 30.32 36.73
C ASN A 78 35.05 29.34 36.69
N THR A 79 36.11 29.69 37.37
CA THR A 79 37.27 28.82 37.58
C THR A 79 36.87 27.52 38.31
N GLY A 80 36.70 26.50 37.59
CA GLY A 80 37.30 25.19 37.86
C GLY A 80 36.51 24.13 38.59
N THR A 81 35.44 24.33 39.35
CA THR A 81 34.85 23.22 40.10
C THR A 81 33.34 23.01 39.93
N VAL A 82 32.57 24.05 39.82
CA VAL A 82 31.09 23.94 39.69
C VAL A 82 30.71 23.51 38.27
N THR A 83 31.44 23.96 37.28
CA THR A 83 31.17 23.64 35.85
C THR A 83 31.44 22.18 35.52
N GLN A 84 32.49 21.59 36.07
CA GLN A 84 32.79 20.16 35.84
C GLN A 84 31.74 19.23 36.45
N VAL A 85 31.17 19.57 37.61
CA VAL A 85 30.11 18.77 38.24
C VAL A 85 28.84 18.85 37.42
N ALA A 86 28.41 20.07 37.00
CA ALA A 86 27.24 20.27 36.17
C ALA A 86 27.37 19.58 34.80
N GLU A 87 28.55 19.70 34.16
CA GLU A 87 28.84 19.07 32.89
C GLU A 87 28.79 17.52 32.99
N THR A 88 29.27 16.98 34.09
CA THR A 88 29.24 15.56 34.36
C THR A 88 27.78 15.06 34.59
N GLU A 89 27.01 15.83 35.36
CA GLU A 89 25.60 15.51 35.62
C GLU A 89 24.76 15.56 34.33
N TRP A 90 24.92 16.60 33.52
CA TRP A 90 24.26 16.68 32.21
C TRP A 90 24.65 15.55 31.28
N LYS A 91 25.90 15.17 31.23
CA LYS A 91 26.38 14.04 30.45
C LYS A 91 25.79 12.73 30.94
N ASN A 92 25.68 12.53 32.24
CA ASN A 92 25.05 11.35 32.83
C ASN A 92 23.56 11.29 32.52
N ILE A 93 22.82 12.42 32.62
CA ILE A 93 21.42 12.51 32.25
C ILE A 93 21.21 12.21 30.76
N SER A 94 22.02 12.82 29.90
CA SER A 94 21.96 12.57 28.46
C SER A 94 22.21 11.10 28.10
N THR A 95 23.22 10.49 28.70
CA THR A 95 23.54 9.07 28.52
C THR A 95 22.41 8.17 29.02
N PHE A 96 21.82 8.52 30.17
CA PHE A 96 20.66 7.78 30.70
C PHE A 96 19.45 7.89 29.77
N LEU A 97 19.11 9.10 29.29
CA LEU A 97 18.00 9.30 28.36
C LEU A 97 18.24 8.55 27.05
N GLU A 98 19.45 8.59 26.53
CA GLU A 98 19.80 7.81 25.33
C GLU A 98 19.63 6.32 25.54
N ALA A 99 20.05 5.79 26.68
CA ALA A 99 19.88 4.38 27.02
C ALA A 99 18.39 4.00 27.14
N VAL A 100 17.58 4.86 27.78
CA VAL A 100 16.11 4.66 27.88
C VAL A 100 15.46 4.70 26.50
N CYS A 101 15.82 5.68 25.65
CA CYS A 101 15.27 5.74 24.29
C CYS A 101 15.62 4.49 23.46
N LYS A 102 16.85 4.02 23.56
CA LYS A 102 17.28 2.78 22.89
C LYS A 102 16.50 1.57 23.39
N ASP A 103 16.33 1.41 24.71
CA ASP A 103 15.57 0.30 25.29
C ASP A 103 14.09 0.32 24.83
N VAL A 104 13.48 1.52 24.84
CA VAL A 104 12.09 1.70 24.36
C VAL A 104 11.98 1.36 22.88
N GLN A 105 12.90 1.84 22.05
CA GLN A 105 12.92 1.55 20.61
C GLN A 105 13.07 0.05 20.36
N GLU A 106 13.96 -0.60 21.09
CA GLU A 106 14.20 -2.04 20.93
C GLU A 106 12.97 -2.86 21.35
N LYS A 107 12.33 -2.52 22.46
CA LYS A 107 11.09 -3.15 22.90
C LYS A 107 9.97 -2.95 21.91
N ALA A 108 9.77 -1.72 21.43
CA ALA A 108 8.76 -1.40 20.43
C ALA A 108 9.00 -2.15 19.12
N ARG A 109 10.27 -2.27 18.71
CA ARG A 109 10.67 -3.04 17.52
C ARG A 109 10.32 -4.52 17.66
N LYS A 110 10.69 -5.14 18.79
CA LYS A 110 10.38 -6.55 19.05
C LYS A 110 8.88 -6.82 19.08
N GLU A 111 8.14 -5.93 19.72
CA GLU A 111 6.67 -6.05 19.77
C GLU A 111 6.04 -5.90 18.38
N LEU A 112 6.56 -4.97 17.56
CA LEU A 112 6.08 -4.80 16.18
C LEU A 112 6.38 -6.04 15.33
N LEU A 113 7.59 -6.59 15.38
CA LEU A 113 7.96 -7.80 14.65
C LEU A 113 7.07 -8.98 15.03
N LYS A 114 6.81 -9.15 16.33
CA LYS A 114 5.90 -10.17 16.82
C LYS A 114 4.48 -10.00 16.30
N LYS A 115 3.96 -8.78 16.30
CA LYS A 115 2.62 -8.49 15.73
C LYS A 115 2.56 -8.80 14.23
N ILE A 116 3.62 -8.45 13.47
CA ILE A 116 3.70 -8.77 12.04
C ILE A 116 3.70 -10.27 11.82
N GLU A 117 4.51 -11.00 12.60
CA GLU A 117 4.59 -12.47 12.54
C GLU A 117 3.25 -13.12 12.85
N GLU A 118 2.60 -12.74 13.95
CA GLU A 118 1.30 -13.25 14.36
C GLU A 118 0.25 -13.01 13.27
N ARG A 119 0.17 -11.78 12.76
CA ARG A 119 -0.79 -11.41 11.72
C ARG A 119 -0.51 -12.09 10.38
N ALA A 120 0.76 -12.25 10.02
CA ALA A 120 1.15 -12.97 8.81
C ALA A 120 0.76 -14.45 8.90
N ASN A 121 0.92 -15.08 10.05
CA ASN A 121 0.52 -16.45 10.26
C ASN A 121 -1.01 -16.64 10.21
N GLU A 122 -1.80 -15.70 10.76
CA GLU A 122 -3.26 -15.69 10.60
C GLU A 122 -3.70 -15.66 9.13
N PHE A 123 -3.06 -14.82 8.32
CA PHE A 123 -3.35 -14.75 6.89
C PHE A 123 -2.89 -15.99 6.15
N TYR A 124 -1.72 -16.50 6.49
CA TYR A 124 -1.20 -17.72 5.90
C TYR A 124 -2.12 -18.92 6.17
N GLU A 125 -2.65 -19.07 7.37
CA GLU A 125 -3.63 -20.10 7.71
C GLU A 125 -4.90 -19.99 6.84
N LYS A 126 -5.44 -18.78 6.68
CA LYS A 126 -6.60 -18.56 5.81
C LYS A 126 -6.33 -18.95 4.36
N PHE A 127 -5.15 -18.64 3.84
CA PHE A 127 -4.78 -18.98 2.46
C PHE A 127 -4.48 -20.47 2.26
N THR A 128 -4.17 -21.20 3.32
CA THR A 128 -3.79 -22.62 3.29
C THR A 128 -4.79 -23.56 3.95
N GLU A 129 -5.96 -23.07 4.35
CA GLU A 129 -6.99 -23.82 5.08
C GLU A 129 -7.39 -25.15 4.39
N HIS A 130 -7.27 -25.23 3.07
CA HIS A 130 -7.58 -26.42 2.27
C HIS A 130 -6.41 -27.42 2.16
N ASP A 131 -5.19 -27.03 2.53
CA ASP A 131 -3.98 -27.87 2.46
C ASP A 131 -3.84 -28.71 3.74
N LYS A 132 -4.57 -29.83 3.81
CA LYS A 132 -4.65 -30.66 5.03
C LYS A 132 -3.34 -31.26 5.53
N GLY A 133 -2.26 -31.18 4.78
CA GLY A 133 -0.97 -31.81 5.10
C GLY A 133 0.15 -30.84 5.46
N TYR A 134 -0.05 -29.54 5.30
CA TYR A 134 1.03 -28.58 5.47
C TYR A 134 0.72 -27.52 6.54
N LYS A 135 1.53 -27.51 7.59
CA LYS A 135 1.46 -26.52 8.68
C LYS A 135 2.77 -25.73 8.77
N GLY A 136 3.13 -25.10 7.68
CA GLY A 136 4.27 -24.20 7.71
C GLY A 136 3.95 -22.91 8.46
N ARG A 137 4.99 -22.28 9.00
CA ARG A 137 4.89 -21.02 9.72
C ARG A 137 5.85 -19.98 9.15
N VAL A 138 5.47 -18.73 9.26
CA VAL A 138 6.34 -17.58 9.03
C VAL A 138 6.99 -17.26 10.37
N GLU A 139 8.31 -17.14 10.39
CA GLU A 139 9.07 -16.68 11.55
C GLU A 139 9.90 -15.46 11.14
N ILE A 140 9.90 -14.43 11.98
CA ILE A 140 10.64 -13.18 11.75
C ILE A 140 11.57 -13.01 12.95
N ASP A 141 12.87 -13.04 12.70
CA ASP A 141 13.85 -12.84 13.76
C ASP A 141 14.11 -11.36 14.08
N GLU A 142 14.95 -11.13 15.10
CA GLU A 142 15.28 -9.77 15.55
C GLU A 142 16.08 -8.96 14.51
N ASP A 143 16.72 -9.61 13.54
CA ASP A 143 17.48 -9.00 12.46
C ASP A 143 16.64 -8.81 11.18
N TYR A 144 15.32 -8.97 11.28
CA TYR A 144 14.35 -8.93 10.17
C TYR A 144 14.54 -10.04 9.13
N ALA A 145 15.33 -11.06 9.44
CA ALA A 145 15.39 -12.21 8.55
C ALA A 145 14.08 -13.00 8.66
N ILE A 146 13.52 -13.30 7.49
CA ILE A 146 12.27 -14.03 7.39
C ILE A 146 12.62 -15.47 7.05
N THR A 147 12.30 -16.37 7.96
CA THR A 147 12.47 -17.80 7.75
C THR A 147 11.12 -18.45 7.49
N PHE A 148 11.14 -19.40 6.58
CA PHE A 148 9.96 -20.16 6.23
C PHE A 148 10.19 -21.61 6.67
N ASP A 149 9.56 -21.99 7.75
CA ASP A 149 9.59 -23.37 8.17
C ASP A 149 8.93 -24.28 7.11
N GLY A 150 9.55 -25.41 6.81
CA GLY A 150 9.03 -26.44 5.93
C GLY A 150 9.10 -26.11 4.45
N GLY A 151 10.13 -25.45 3.99
CA GLY A 151 10.37 -25.04 2.63
C GLY A 151 10.03 -26.07 1.60
N LEU A 152 9.37 -25.69 0.51
CA LEU A 152 9.07 -26.73 -0.29
C LEU A 152 8.56 -26.54 -1.66
N ASN A 153 7.73 -25.63 -1.96
CA ASN A 153 7.45 -25.24 -3.32
C ASN A 153 7.20 -23.74 -3.41
N THR A 154 7.42 -23.22 -4.59
CA THR A 154 7.28 -21.79 -4.89
C THR A 154 5.91 -21.22 -4.46
N SER A 155 4.85 -22.02 -4.60
CA SER A 155 3.50 -21.59 -4.22
C SER A 155 3.36 -21.35 -2.71
N HIS A 156 3.99 -22.18 -1.86
CA HIS A 156 3.97 -21.97 -0.42
C HIS A 156 4.81 -20.75 0.00
N GLU A 157 5.97 -20.57 -0.61
CA GLU A 157 6.81 -19.40 -0.35
C GLU A 157 6.08 -18.10 -0.73
N ASP A 158 5.43 -18.09 -1.89
CA ASP A 158 4.71 -16.91 -2.36
C ASP A 158 3.49 -16.61 -1.48
N ARG A 159 2.77 -17.63 -1.00
CA ARG A 159 1.70 -17.45 -0.02
C ARG A 159 2.20 -16.83 1.29
N LYS A 160 3.35 -17.28 1.80
CA LYS A 160 3.97 -16.69 3.00
C LYS A 160 4.40 -15.24 2.77
N LYS A 161 5.05 -14.96 1.63
CA LYS A 161 5.40 -13.57 1.25
C LYS A 161 4.16 -12.69 1.19
N MET A 162 3.10 -13.15 0.52
CA MET A 162 1.84 -12.41 0.45
C MET A 162 1.19 -12.22 1.81
N SER A 163 1.27 -13.20 2.71
CA SER A 163 0.76 -13.09 4.07
C SER A 163 1.47 -12.00 4.86
N ILE A 164 2.79 -11.89 4.72
CA ILE A 164 3.59 -10.82 5.35
C ILE A 164 3.23 -9.45 4.76
N ILE A 165 3.13 -9.34 3.44
CA ILE A 165 2.75 -8.08 2.80
C ILE A 165 1.37 -7.63 3.29
N ASN A 166 0.41 -8.53 3.32
CA ASN A 166 -0.94 -8.24 3.80
C ASN A 166 -0.95 -7.88 5.29
N ALA A 167 -0.14 -8.55 6.12
CA ALA A 167 0.01 -8.21 7.54
C ALA A 167 0.56 -6.80 7.74
N LEU A 168 1.61 -6.44 7.01
CA LEU A 168 2.20 -5.10 7.05
C LEU A 168 1.20 -4.03 6.63
N LEU A 169 0.45 -4.27 5.56
CA LEU A 169 -0.55 -3.31 5.07
C LEU A 169 -1.71 -3.16 6.06
N ALA A 170 -2.22 -4.27 6.60
CA ALA A 170 -3.31 -4.24 7.58
C ALA A 170 -2.90 -3.52 8.88
N LEU A 171 -1.72 -3.83 9.43
CA LEU A 171 -1.20 -3.16 10.62
C LEU A 171 -0.94 -1.67 10.38
N ASN A 172 -0.48 -1.30 9.17
CA ASN A 172 -0.29 0.10 8.83
C ASN A 172 -1.62 0.86 8.75
N GLN A 173 -2.68 0.25 8.19
CA GLN A 173 -4.02 0.84 8.16
C GLN A 173 -4.57 1.03 9.59
N GLU A 174 -4.42 0.01 10.45
CA GLU A 174 -4.83 0.08 11.86
C GLU A 174 -4.09 1.19 12.61
N ALA A 175 -2.78 1.33 12.39
CA ALA A 175 -1.95 2.33 13.08
C ALA A 175 -2.24 3.77 12.65
N ILE A 176 -2.49 3.99 11.37
CA ILE A 176 -2.69 5.35 10.81
C ILE A 176 -4.16 5.76 10.87
N GLY A 177 -5.09 4.79 10.97
CA GLY A 177 -6.53 5.02 10.91
C GLY A 177 -6.98 5.56 9.54
N THR A 178 -6.19 5.33 8.50
CA THR A 178 -6.47 5.77 7.13
C THR A 178 -6.58 4.55 6.24
N TYR A 179 -7.69 4.44 5.56
CA TYR A 179 -7.94 3.34 4.63
C TYR A 179 -7.38 3.66 3.25
N TYR A 180 -6.56 2.75 2.75
CA TYR A 180 -6.04 2.80 1.39
C TYR A 180 -6.63 1.62 0.59
N PRO A 181 -7.00 1.83 -0.68
CA PRO A 181 -7.38 0.70 -1.51
C PRO A 181 -6.17 -0.22 -1.71
N PHE A 182 -6.36 -1.51 -1.50
CA PHE A 182 -5.39 -2.52 -1.85
C PHE A 182 -5.47 -2.77 -3.35
N ILE A 183 -4.39 -2.47 -4.08
CA ILE A 183 -4.30 -2.69 -5.52
C ILE A 183 -3.19 -3.68 -5.77
N SER A 184 -3.50 -4.81 -6.39
CA SER A 184 -2.53 -5.85 -6.69
C SER A 184 -2.69 -6.37 -8.11
N ASP A 185 -1.56 -6.43 -8.83
CA ASP A 185 -1.48 -6.99 -10.16
C ASP A 185 -0.90 -8.40 -10.09
N ALA A 186 -1.65 -9.36 -10.58
CA ALA A 186 -1.30 -10.77 -10.66
C ALA A 186 -0.72 -11.39 -9.36
N PRO A 187 -1.30 -11.15 -8.19
CA PRO A 187 -0.75 -11.64 -6.92
C PRO A 187 -0.78 -13.16 -6.81
N THR A 188 -1.54 -13.81 -7.67
CA THR A 188 -1.80 -15.26 -7.67
C THR A 188 -1.10 -16.00 -8.79
N SER A 189 -0.17 -15.36 -9.48
CA SER A 189 0.46 -15.92 -10.70
C SER A 189 1.20 -17.26 -10.49
N SER A 190 1.61 -17.55 -9.27
CA SER A 190 2.26 -18.81 -8.87
C SER A 190 1.30 -19.79 -8.17
N PHE A 191 0.04 -19.40 -7.98
CA PHE A 191 -0.92 -20.21 -7.25
C PHE A 191 -1.68 -21.15 -8.19
N ASP A 192 -2.05 -22.30 -7.67
CA ASP A 192 -3.05 -23.13 -8.32
C ASP A 192 -4.45 -22.49 -8.22
N PRO A 193 -5.40 -22.88 -9.09
CA PRO A 193 -6.73 -22.26 -9.11
C PRO A 193 -7.50 -22.37 -7.79
N SER A 194 -7.23 -23.36 -6.93
CA SER A 194 -7.89 -23.49 -5.63
C SER A 194 -7.36 -22.48 -4.63
N THR A 195 -6.03 -22.34 -4.61
CA THR A 195 -5.32 -21.37 -3.78
C THR A 195 -5.66 -19.94 -4.20
N THR A 196 -5.71 -19.66 -5.51
CA THR A 196 -6.15 -18.37 -6.04
C THR A 196 -7.54 -17.99 -5.52
N HIS A 197 -8.49 -18.90 -5.60
CA HIS A 197 -9.85 -18.66 -5.11
C HIS A 197 -9.87 -18.35 -3.59
N LYS A 198 -9.15 -19.13 -2.80
CA LYS A 198 -9.05 -18.92 -1.34
C LYS A 198 -8.38 -17.59 -0.98
N TYR A 199 -7.33 -17.23 -1.71
CA TYR A 199 -6.68 -15.94 -1.55
C TYR A 199 -7.66 -14.79 -1.82
N LEU A 200 -8.38 -14.83 -2.94
CA LEU A 200 -9.36 -13.80 -3.30
C LEU A 200 -10.48 -13.70 -2.26
N MET A 201 -10.94 -14.84 -1.75
CA MET A 201 -11.94 -14.89 -0.69
C MET A 201 -11.41 -14.37 0.65
N GLY A 202 -10.15 -14.57 0.96
CA GLY A 202 -9.51 -14.07 2.19
C GLY A 202 -9.24 -12.57 2.17
N ILE A 203 -8.82 -12.02 1.04
CA ILE A 203 -8.48 -10.60 0.88
C ILE A 203 -9.68 -9.67 1.16
N LYS A 204 -10.89 -10.09 0.82
CA LYS A 204 -12.11 -9.32 1.03
C LYS A 204 -12.37 -8.96 2.50
N ASP A 205 -11.85 -9.77 3.41
CA ASP A 205 -12.05 -9.61 4.85
C ASP A 205 -10.91 -8.81 5.51
N ILE A 206 -9.89 -8.42 4.72
CA ILE A 206 -8.69 -7.74 5.22
C ILE A 206 -8.75 -6.24 4.94
N PHE A 207 -9.21 -5.88 3.75
CA PHE A 207 -9.21 -4.50 3.28
C PHE A 207 -10.62 -4.02 2.94
N ASP A 208 -10.94 -2.78 3.27
CA ASP A 208 -12.23 -2.16 2.96
C ASP A 208 -12.49 -2.06 1.46
N GLN A 209 -11.43 -1.89 0.68
CA GLN A 209 -11.48 -1.87 -0.76
C GLN A 209 -10.27 -2.60 -1.35
N SER A 210 -10.51 -3.54 -2.25
CA SER A 210 -9.48 -4.27 -2.97
C SER A 210 -9.74 -4.26 -4.48
N ILE A 211 -8.70 -3.98 -5.25
CA ILE A 211 -8.69 -4.09 -6.71
C ILE A 211 -7.63 -5.12 -7.07
N ILE A 212 -8.05 -6.28 -7.56
CA ILE A 212 -7.15 -7.37 -7.88
C ILE A 212 -7.26 -7.70 -9.36
N MET A 213 -6.15 -7.63 -10.05
CA MET A 213 -6.02 -8.09 -11.43
C MET A 213 -5.49 -9.51 -11.42
N THR A 214 -6.18 -10.43 -12.07
CA THR A 214 -5.77 -11.84 -12.16
C THR A 214 -6.20 -12.46 -13.48
N LYS A 215 -5.41 -13.37 -13.99
CA LYS A 215 -5.73 -14.20 -15.16
C LYS A 215 -6.24 -15.60 -14.76
N ASP A 216 -6.23 -15.91 -13.47
CA ASP A 216 -6.34 -17.28 -12.98
C ASP A 216 -7.79 -17.66 -12.63
N VAL A 217 -8.76 -16.77 -12.89
CA VAL A 217 -10.19 -17.02 -12.71
C VAL A 217 -10.86 -17.06 -14.07
N GLU A 218 -11.20 -18.27 -14.52
CA GLU A 218 -11.91 -18.47 -15.79
C GLU A 218 -13.37 -18.06 -15.67
N ILE A 219 -13.84 -17.25 -16.63
CA ILE A 219 -15.24 -16.80 -16.69
C ILE A 219 -16.16 -18.00 -16.88
N GLY A 220 -17.21 -18.07 -16.08
CA GLY A 220 -18.20 -19.16 -16.12
C GLY A 220 -17.80 -20.40 -15.32
N SER A 221 -16.57 -20.46 -14.77
CA SER A 221 -16.19 -21.51 -13.82
C SER A 221 -17.00 -21.42 -12.51
N ASP A 222 -17.01 -22.48 -11.72
CA ASP A 222 -17.70 -22.46 -10.43
C ASP A 222 -17.06 -21.45 -9.47
N LYS A 223 -15.73 -21.29 -9.52
CA LYS A 223 -15.01 -20.29 -8.75
C LYS A 223 -15.36 -18.87 -9.13
N TYR A 224 -15.56 -18.62 -10.44
CA TYR A 224 -16.07 -17.33 -10.91
C TYR A 224 -17.48 -17.08 -10.38
N LYS A 225 -18.38 -18.08 -10.42
CA LYS A 225 -19.74 -17.97 -9.91
C LYS A 225 -19.77 -17.69 -8.41
N ASP A 226 -18.88 -18.33 -7.64
CA ASP A 226 -18.75 -18.10 -6.22
C ASP A 226 -18.34 -16.64 -5.93
N LEU A 227 -17.34 -16.11 -6.65
CA LEU A 227 -16.93 -14.71 -6.52
C LEU A 227 -18.04 -13.76 -6.96
N TYR A 228 -18.71 -14.07 -8.06
CA TYR A 228 -19.82 -13.26 -8.58
C TYR A 228 -20.96 -13.12 -7.58
N ASN A 229 -21.27 -14.19 -6.86
CA ASN A 229 -22.38 -14.26 -5.90
C ASN A 229 -22.03 -13.66 -4.52
N GLN A 230 -20.76 -13.25 -4.28
CA GLN A 230 -20.41 -12.59 -3.03
C GLN A 230 -20.96 -11.16 -2.99
N ASP A 231 -21.60 -10.79 -1.89
CA ASP A 231 -22.18 -9.44 -1.70
C ASP A 231 -21.13 -8.34 -1.68
N ASN A 232 -19.93 -8.65 -1.18
CA ASN A 232 -18.81 -7.72 -1.10
C ASN A 232 -17.96 -7.65 -2.39
N VAL A 233 -18.22 -8.48 -3.38
CA VAL A 233 -17.65 -8.31 -4.73
C VAL A 233 -18.59 -7.43 -5.54
N THR A 234 -18.27 -6.14 -5.61
CA THR A 234 -19.12 -5.13 -6.22
C THR A 234 -18.99 -5.05 -7.74
N HIS A 235 -17.78 -5.27 -8.24
CA HIS A 235 -17.48 -5.16 -9.67
C HIS A 235 -16.53 -6.26 -10.12
N ILE A 236 -16.82 -6.83 -11.29
CA ILE A 236 -15.92 -7.74 -11.99
C ILE A 236 -15.77 -7.22 -13.42
N PHE A 237 -14.52 -6.99 -13.82
CA PHE A 237 -14.19 -6.55 -15.17
C PHE A 237 -13.40 -7.62 -15.90
N HIS A 238 -13.78 -7.87 -17.14
CA HIS A 238 -12.99 -8.69 -18.04
C HIS A 238 -12.19 -7.80 -18.98
N LEU A 239 -10.87 -8.02 -18.97
CA LEU A 239 -9.94 -7.38 -19.90
C LEU A 239 -9.74 -8.33 -21.09
N ASP A 240 -10.19 -7.92 -22.25
CA ASP A 240 -10.05 -8.68 -23.49
C ASP A 240 -9.11 -7.94 -24.43
N SER A 241 -8.25 -8.68 -25.13
CA SER A 241 -7.36 -8.10 -26.13
C SER A 241 -7.96 -8.27 -27.52
N GLN A 242 -8.21 -7.15 -28.19
CA GLN A 242 -8.60 -7.18 -29.58
C GLN A 242 -7.40 -6.83 -30.46
N ILE A 243 -7.04 -7.78 -31.31
CA ILE A 243 -5.98 -7.61 -32.28
C ILE A 243 -6.61 -7.05 -33.55
N TYR A 244 -6.23 -5.84 -33.92
CA TYR A 244 -6.59 -5.27 -35.22
C TYR A 244 -5.46 -5.56 -36.20
N SER A 245 -5.74 -6.35 -37.27
CA SER A 245 -4.84 -6.38 -38.39
C SER A 245 -5.00 -5.07 -39.16
N LYS A 246 -4.00 -4.21 -39.17
CA LYS A 246 -3.94 -3.15 -40.15
C LYS A 246 -3.67 -3.79 -41.51
N ASP A 247 -4.50 -3.44 -42.48
CA ASP A 247 -4.30 -3.76 -43.90
C ASP A 247 -3.12 -2.92 -44.42
N THR A 248 -1.95 -3.14 -43.88
CA THR A 248 -0.70 -2.47 -44.27
C THR A 248 0.22 -3.50 -44.88
N LYS A 249 0.91 -3.09 -45.91
CA LYS A 249 1.92 -3.90 -46.65
C LYS A 249 3.12 -4.33 -45.78
N GLU A 250 3.09 -4.01 -44.48
CA GLU A 250 4.08 -4.42 -43.49
C GLU A 250 3.39 -5.30 -42.42
N PRO A 251 3.65 -6.63 -42.43
CA PRO A 251 2.95 -7.56 -41.54
C PRO A 251 3.40 -7.56 -40.07
N GLU A 252 4.26 -6.64 -39.66
CA GLU A 252 4.88 -6.68 -38.33
C GLU A 252 4.29 -5.72 -37.28
N ILE A 253 3.35 -4.88 -37.64
CA ILE A 253 2.76 -3.92 -36.67
C ILE A 253 1.32 -4.34 -36.36
N TRP A 254 1.15 -5.00 -35.20
CA TRP A 254 -0.15 -5.34 -34.65
C TRP A 254 -0.59 -4.21 -33.70
N GLU A 255 -1.70 -3.56 -33.97
CA GLU A 255 -2.37 -2.70 -32.98
C GLU A 255 -3.21 -3.60 -32.06
N VAL A 256 -2.82 -3.69 -30.80
CA VAL A 256 -3.58 -4.39 -29.75
C VAL A 256 -4.30 -3.34 -28.91
N SER A 257 -5.60 -3.42 -28.85
CA SER A 257 -6.38 -2.62 -27.87
C SER A 257 -6.96 -3.51 -26.79
N THR A 258 -7.01 -2.98 -25.57
CA THR A 258 -7.65 -3.65 -24.46
C THR A 258 -9.10 -3.20 -24.34
N ILE A 259 -10.02 -4.13 -24.40
CA ILE A 259 -11.45 -3.88 -24.17
C ILE A 259 -11.77 -4.26 -22.74
N VAL A 260 -12.40 -3.34 -22.01
CA VAL A 260 -12.89 -3.57 -20.65
C VAL A 260 -14.37 -3.87 -20.69
N LYS A 261 -14.76 -5.04 -20.28
CA LYS A 261 -16.17 -5.44 -20.16
C LYS A 261 -16.55 -5.57 -18.69
N SER A 262 -17.56 -4.85 -18.24
CA SER A 262 -18.14 -5.06 -16.91
C SER A 262 -18.99 -6.33 -16.94
N LEU A 263 -18.74 -7.24 -16.01
CA LEU A 263 -19.47 -8.50 -15.85
C LEU A 263 -20.39 -8.48 -14.62
N LYS A 264 -20.12 -7.58 -13.66
CA LYS A 264 -20.93 -7.32 -12.47
C LYS A 264 -20.93 -5.83 -12.16
#